data_b4cc82c9fddbd2932850e7b2641a4f31
#
_entry.id   b4cc82c9fddbd2932850e7b2641a4f31
#
_cell.length_a   1.000
_cell.length_b   1.000
_cell.length_c   1.000
_cell.angle_alpha   90.00
_cell.angle_beta   90.00
_cell.angle_gamma   90.00
#
_symmetry.space_group_name_H-M   'P 1'
#
loop_
_entity.id
_entity.type
_entity.pdbx_description
1 polymer ?
#
loop_
_entity_poly.entity_id
_entity_poly.type
_entity_poly.pdbx_seq_one_letter_code
_entity_poly.pdbx_strand_id
1 'polypeptide(L)'
;AVIAVLLAGSYLYINTLDENVTTEFAERSEVVLPDDSEIFLNAGSQISYSEKGWDKNRNIDLQGEAFFKVAKGKKFTVSTDHGKVSVLGTQFNVENRKGFFEVTCYEGLVSVTHNNKELKLPAGNSFLVIDGKIVSTGTPNGNSPSWMNNESSFESIPLKYVFAELERQFNVKVSTENIDTNLLFTGSFNNTDLNMALKSISTPSQ
;
A
#
# COMPACT_ATOMS: atom_id res chain seq x y z
N ALA A 1 42.79 -22.39 0.90
CA ALA A 1 41.98 -22.00 -0.28
C ALA A 1 40.49 -22.21 -0.03
N VAL A 2 40.05 -23.40 0.44
CA VAL A 2 38.60 -23.73 0.65
C VAL A 2 37.95 -22.82 1.69
N ILE A 3 38.63 -22.55 2.81
CA ILE A 3 38.09 -21.67 3.89
C ILE A 3 37.89 -20.24 3.36
N ALA A 4 38.80 -19.71 2.55
CA ALA A 4 38.66 -18.37 1.98
C ALA A 4 37.47 -18.28 1.01
N VAL A 5 37.19 -19.34 0.25
CA VAL A 5 36.03 -19.42 -0.66
C VAL A 5 34.73 -19.50 0.14
N LEU A 6 34.70 -20.29 1.23
CA LEU A 6 33.53 -20.39 2.12
C LEU A 6 33.25 -19.06 2.85
N LEU A 7 34.28 -18.37 3.33
CA LEU A 7 34.14 -17.06 3.96
C LEU A 7 33.71 -16.00 2.96
N ALA A 8 34.25 -16.00 1.75
CA ALA A 8 33.80 -15.09 0.68
C ALA A 8 32.36 -15.41 0.23
N GLY A 9 32.01 -16.68 0.09
CA GLY A 9 30.64 -17.11 -0.23
C GLY A 9 29.66 -16.74 0.87
N SER A 10 30.01 -16.96 2.15
CA SER A 10 29.19 -16.54 3.30
C SER A 10 29.05 -15.02 3.39
N TYR A 11 30.15 -14.29 3.16
CA TYR A 11 30.11 -12.83 3.14
C TYR A 11 29.23 -12.27 2.02
N LEU A 12 29.32 -12.83 0.81
CA LEU A 12 28.46 -12.47 -0.31
C LEU A 12 27.00 -12.82 -0.02
N TYR A 13 26.72 -14.00 0.52
CA TYR A 13 25.36 -14.44 0.88
C TYR A 13 24.72 -13.52 1.91
N ILE A 14 25.41 -13.21 3.02
CA ILE A 14 24.91 -12.29 4.07
C ILE A 14 24.68 -10.89 3.50
N ASN A 15 25.53 -10.43 2.59
CA ASN A 15 25.43 -9.11 1.98
C ASN A 15 24.36 -8.99 0.87
N THR A 16 23.68 -10.07 0.51
CA THR A 16 22.57 -10.05 -0.46
C THR A 16 21.20 -10.26 0.20
N LEU A 17 21.16 -10.38 1.53
CA LEU A 17 19.89 -10.51 2.23
C LEU A 17 19.17 -9.16 2.20
N ASP A 18 17.98 -9.17 1.62
CA ASP A 18 17.05 -8.05 1.67
C ASP A 18 16.32 -8.05 3.01
N GLU A 19 16.04 -6.86 3.53
CA GLU A 19 15.16 -6.69 4.67
C GLU A 19 13.72 -6.97 4.24
N ASN A 20 13.00 -7.78 5.04
CA ASN A 20 11.60 -8.11 4.81
C ASN A 20 10.80 -7.76 6.06
N VAL A 21 9.81 -6.90 5.89
CA VAL A 21 8.86 -6.53 6.94
C VAL A 21 7.46 -6.90 6.50
N THR A 22 6.77 -7.68 7.33
CA THR A 22 5.42 -8.18 7.06
C THR A 22 4.51 -7.84 8.23
N THR A 23 3.28 -7.45 7.93
CA THR A 23 2.19 -7.30 8.89
C THR A 23 1.13 -8.39 8.66
N GLU A 24 0.67 -8.99 9.75
CA GLU A 24 -0.46 -9.90 9.73
C GLU A 24 -1.79 -9.11 9.63
N PHE A 25 -2.92 -9.83 9.54
CA PHE A 25 -4.24 -9.21 9.63
C PHE A 25 -4.42 -8.58 11.02
N ALA A 26 -5.10 -7.46 11.10
CA ALA A 26 -5.26 -6.62 12.29
C ALA A 26 -3.93 -6.07 12.87
N GLU A 27 -2.84 -6.13 12.12
CA GLU A 27 -1.53 -5.61 12.52
C GLU A 27 -1.12 -4.46 11.61
N ARG A 28 -0.39 -3.49 12.18
CA ARG A 28 0.27 -2.40 11.45
C ARG A 28 1.70 -2.26 11.95
N SER A 29 2.58 -1.78 11.12
CA SER A 29 3.99 -1.59 11.47
C SER A 29 4.52 -0.28 10.90
N GLU A 30 5.51 0.28 11.58
CA GLU A 30 6.28 1.43 11.12
C GLU A 30 7.72 1.00 10.86
N VAL A 31 8.29 1.46 9.76
CA VAL A 31 9.66 1.18 9.35
C VAL A 31 10.34 2.49 9.01
N VAL A 32 11.51 2.72 9.63
CA VAL A 32 12.39 3.84 9.28
C VAL A 32 13.51 3.32 8.39
N LEU A 33 13.65 3.92 7.23
CA LEU A 33 14.65 3.55 6.23
C LEU A 33 16.00 4.26 6.49
N PRO A 34 17.11 3.80 5.86
CA PRO A 34 18.45 4.36 6.08
C PRO A 34 18.62 5.86 5.72
N ASP A 35 17.65 6.45 5.03
CA ASP A 35 17.60 7.84 4.63
C ASP A 35 16.58 8.68 5.40
N ASP A 36 16.13 8.18 6.56
CA ASP A 36 15.10 8.78 7.42
C ASP A 36 13.71 8.86 6.75
N SER A 37 13.48 8.14 5.65
CA SER A 37 12.12 7.95 5.12
C SER A 37 11.33 7.02 6.04
N GLU A 38 10.06 7.34 6.26
CA GLU A 38 9.14 6.55 7.09
C GLU A 38 8.14 5.80 6.21
N ILE A 39 7.91 4.53 6.53
CA ILE A 39 6.88 3.70 5.90
C ILE A 39 5.96 3.18 6.99
N PHE A 40 4.67 3.37 6.80
CA PHE A 40 3.63 2.79 7.64
C PHE A 40 2.96 1.68 6.83
N LEU A 41 3.03 0.44 7.32
CA LEU A 41 2.36 -0.70 6.70
C LEU A 41 0.98 -0.92 7.31
N ASN A 42 -0.03 -1.05 6.44
CA ASN A 42 -1.37 -1.44 6.85
C ASN A 42 -1.47 -2.97 7.02
N ALA A 43 -2.59 -3.44 7.55
CA ALA A 43 -2.85 -4.86 7.81
C ALA A 43 -2.67 -5.75 6.57
N GLY A 44 -2.03 -6.91 6.76
CA GLY A 44 -1.78 -7.88 5.72
C GLY A 44 -0.92 -7.33 4.58
N SER A 45 0.21 -6.70 4.89
CA SER A 45 1.11 -6.06 3.92
C SER A 45 2.54 -6.55 4.10
N GLN A 46 3.33 -6.42 3.06
CA GLN A 46 4.75 -6.79 3.07
C GLN A 46 5.55 -5.81 2.23
N ILE A 47 6.71 -5.42 2.73
CA ILE A 47 7.74 -4.77 1.94
C ILE A 47 9.04 -5.57 1.98
N SER A 48 9.81 -5.46 0.90
CA SER A 48 11.21 -5.89 0.88
C SER A 48 12.09 -4.79 0.27
N TYR A 49 13.28 -4.62 0.84
CA TYR A 49 14.26 -3.65 0.38
C TYR A 49 15.67 -4.05 0.80
N SER A 50 16.68 -3.48 0.14
CA SER A 50 18.08 -3.70 0.50
C SER A 50 18.67 -2.44 1.14
N GLU A 51 19.20 -2.55 2.35
CA GLU A 51 19.95 -1.44 2.98
C GLU A 51 21.28 -1.19 2.28
N LYS A 52 21.85 -2.24 1.70
CA LYS A 52 23.11 -2.14 1.00
C LYS A 52 23.00 -1.31 -0.27
N GLY A 53 23.74 -0.21 -0.31
CA GLY A 53 23.73 0.71 -1.45
C GLY A 53 22.46 1.55 -1.55
N TRP A 54 21.73 1.70 -0.44
CA TRP A 54 20.51 2.50 -0.35
C TRP A 54 20.73 3.93 -0.87
N ASP A 55 21.89 4.51 -0.61
CA ASP A 55 22.28 5.82 -1.12
C ASP A 55 22.28 5.94 -2.66
N LYS A 56 22.38 4.79 -3.36
CA LYS A 56 22.36 4.71 -4.83
C LYS A 56 21.07 4.18 -5.40
N ASN A 57 20.39 3.30 -4.67
CA ASN A 57 19.23 2.55 -5.15
C ASN A 57 18.14 2.44 -4.07
N ARG A 58 17.28 3.45 -4.00
CA ARG A 58 16.16 3.54 -3.05
C ARG A 58 14.93 2.82 -3.61
N ASN A 59 15.00 1.49 -3.69
CA ASN A 59 13.93 0.64 -4.22
C ASN A 59 13.30 -0.21 -3.14
N ILE A 60 11.96 -0.32 -3.18
CA ILE A 60 11.14 -1.16 -2.31
C ILE A 60 10.20 -1.96 -3.20
N ASP A 61 10.04 -3.24 -2.91
CA ASP A 61 8.97 -4.06 -3.43
C ASP A 61 7.84 -4.11 -2.41
N LEU A 62 6.59 -3.83 -2.85
CA LEU A 62 5.40 -3.77 -1.99
C LEU A 62 4.35 -4.78 -2.44
N GLN A 63 3.86 -5.56 -1.49
CA GLN A 63 2.60 -6.29 -1.56
C GLN A 63 1.69 -5.78 -0.44
N GLY A 64 0.46 -5.43 -0.75
CA GLY A 64 -0.43 -4.87 0.25
C GLY A 64 -0.56 -3.37 0.19
N GLU A 65 -0.65 -2.71 1.33
CA GLU A 65 -0.85 -1.27 1.43
C GLU A 65 0.15 -0.63 2.38
N ALA A 66 0.73 0.49 1.94
CA ALA A 66 1.63 1.28 2.74
C ALA A 66 1.52 2.78 2.44
N PHE A 67 1.65 3.57 3.50
CA PHE A 67 1.82 5.01 3.43
C PHE A 67 3.30 5.37 3.58
N PHE A 68 3.79 6.21 2.70
CA PHE A 68 5.19 6.59 2.59
C PHE A 68 5.35 8.09 2.87
N LYS A 69 6.25 8.43 3.77
CA LYS A 69 6.82 9.78 3.93
C LYS A 69 8.26 9.74 3.52
N VAL A 70 8.52 10.06 2.26
CA VAL A 70 9.85 9.93 1.66
C VAL A 70 10.65 11.21 1.85
N ALA A 71 11.84 11.07 2.43
CA ALA A 71 12.82 12.16 2.55
C ALA A 71 13.26 12.66 1.18
N LYS A 72 13.40 14.00 1.05
CA LYS A 72 13.86 14.64 -0.21
C LYS A 72 15.23 14.12 -0.61
N GLY A 73 15.39 13.79 -1.90
CA GLY A 73 16.65 13.26 -2.36
C GLY A 73 16.61 12.65 -3.75
N LYS A 74 17.42 11.60 -3.94
CA LYS A 74 17.44 10.80 -5.17
C LYS A 74 16.12 10.11 -5.40
N LYS A 75 15.93 9.58 -6.60
CA LYS A 75 14.75 8.82 -6.96
C LYS A 75 14.51 7.67 -5.98
N PHE A 76 13.30 7.62 -5.42
CA PHE A 76 12.76 6.53 -4.62
C PHE A 76 11.71 5.81 -5.45
N THR A 77 11.70 4.49 -5.45
CA THR A 77 10.79 3.69 -6.27
C THR A 77 10.12 2.61 -5.43
N VAL A 78 8.79 2.53 -5.51
CA VAL A 78 8.00 1.41 -5.02
C VAL A 78 7.58 0.58 -6.23
N SER A 79 7.99 -0.68 -6.24
CA SER A 79 7.63 -1.66 -7.26
C SER A 79 6.47 -2.52 -6.73
N THR A 80 5.50 -2.79 -7.60
CA THR A 80 4.35 -3.65 -7.32
C THR A 80 4.06 -4.53 -8.54
N ASP A 81 3.20 -5.52 -8.38
CA ASP A 81 2.74 -6.39 -9.49
C ASP A 81 1.95 -5.60 -10.54
N HIS A 82 1.31 -4.49 -10.15
CA HIS A 82 0.48 -3.67 -11.04
C HIS A 82 1.20 -2.47 -11.64
N GLY A 83 2.39 -2.11 -11.14
CA GLY A 83 3.13 -0.98 -11.66
C GLY A 83 4.27 -0.50 -10.77
N LYS A 84 4.87 0.64 -11.14
CA LYS A 84 5.93 1.29 -10.38
C LYS A 84 5.52 2.70 -10.01
N VAL A 85 5.84 3.08 -8.78
CA VAL A 85 5.60 4.41 -8.23
C VAL A 85 6.94 5.06 -7.92
N SER A 86 7.22 6.24 -8.45
CA SER A 86 8.51 6.92 -8.30
C SER A 86 8.34 8.35 -7.79
N VAL A 87 9.19 8.75 -6.84
CA VAL A 87 9.15 10.07 -6.20
C VAL A 87 10.56 10.61 -5.92
N LEU A 88 10.66 11.88 -5.53
CA LEU A 88 11.90 12.54 -5.09
C LEU A 88 11.85 13.09 -3.65
N GLY A 89 10.67 12.98 -3.00
CA GLY A 89 10.43 13.51 -1.66
C GLY A 89 8.95 13.89 -1.54
N THR A 90 8.12 12.97 -1.08
CA THR A 90 6.67 12.99 -1.31
C THR A 90 6.00 12.21 -0.19
N GLN A 91 4.77 12.60 0.18
CA GLN A 91 3.89 11.81 1.01
C GLN A 91 2.80 11.19 0.13
N PHE A 92 2.70 9.87 0.14
CA PHE A 92 1.78 9.14 -0.73
C PHE A 92 1.41 7.77 -0.16
N ASN A 93 0.26 7.27 -0.55
CA ASN A 93 -0.19 5.90 -0.24
C ASN A 93 -0.15 5.04 -1.51
N VAL A 94 0.19 3.78 -1.35
CA VAL A 94 0.08 2.76 -2.39
C VAL A 94 -0.68 1.58 -1.82
N GLU A 95 -1.81 1.24 -2.43
CA GLU A 95 -2.50 -0.02 -2.19
C GLU A 95 -2.37 -0.92 -3.42
N ASN A 96 -1.77 -2.10 -3.23
CA ASN A 96 -1.53 -3.12 -4.24
C ASN A 96 -2.10 -4.45 -3.77
N ARG A 97 -3.33 -4.74 -4.14
CA ARG A 97 -4.06 -5.96 -3.79
C ARG A 97 -4.52 -6.68 -5.07
N LYS A 98 -4.95 -7.92 -4.94
CA LYS A 98 -5.47 -8.68 -6.08
C LYS A 98 -6.66 -7.96 -6.73
N GLY A 99 -6.47 -7.49 -7.97
CA GLY A 99 -7.50 -6.78 -8.74
C GLY A 99 -7.74 -5.33 -8.29
N PHE A 100 -6.93 -4.80 -7.37
CA PHE A 100 -7.05 -3.44 -6.87
C PHE A 100 -5.67 -2.77 -6.78
N PHE A 101 -5.51 -1.66 -7.45
CA PHE A 101 -4.28 -0.86 -7.39
C PHE A 101 -4.62 0.62 -7.31
N GLU A 102 -4.28 1.22 -6.17
CA GLU A 102 -4.47 2.65 -5.94
C GLU A 102 -3.17 3.32 -5.53
N VAL A 103 -2.95 4.51 -6.08
CA VAL A 103 -1.86 5.41 -5.67
C VAL A 103 -2.45 6.78 -5.40
N THR A 104 -2.24 7.28 -4.18
CA THR A 104 -2.73 8.59 -3.74
C THR A 104 -1.57 9.48 -3.33
N CYS A 105 -1.49 10.69 -3.89
CA CYS A 105 -0.48 11.69 -3.57
C CYS A 105 -1.05 12.72 -2.61
N TYR A 106 -0.46 12.84 -1.41
CA TYR A 106 -0.86 13.82 -0.38
C TYR A 106 0.04 15.06 -0.39
N GLU A 107 1.34 14.89 -0.68
CA GLU A 107 2.30 15.99 -0.78
C GLU A 107 3.29 15.73 -1.91
N GLY A 108 3.62 16.77 -2.68
CA GLY A 108 4.63 16.72 -3.73
C GLY A 108 4.10 16.21 -5.07
N LEU A 109 4.86 15.34 -5.74
CA LEU A 109 4.56 14.81 -7.07
C LEU A 109 4.95 13.33 -7.13
N VAL A 110 4.00 12.49 -7.49
CA VAL A 110 4.20 11.06 -7.73
C VAL A 110 4.17 10.77 -9.22
N SER A 111 5.10 9.94 -9.70
CA SER A 111 5.07 9.36 -11.05
C SER A 111 4.64 7.89 -10.94
N VAL A 112 3.50 7.54 -11.53
CA VAL A 112 2.97 6.16 -11.61
C VAL A 112 3.22 5.62 -13.01
N THR A 113 3.87 4.46 -13.10
CA THR A 113 4.00 3.71 -14.35
C THR A 113 3.11 2.47 -14.29
N HIS A 114 2.06 2.41 -15.10
CA HIS A 114 1.15 1.29 -15.24
C HIS A 114 0.97 0.93 -16.72
N ASN A 115 1.07 -0.37 -17.08
CA ASN A 115 0.98 -0.85 -18.47
C ASN A 115 1.87 -0.05 -19.45
N ASN A 116 3.12 0.23 -19.05
CA ASN A 116 4.12 1.01 -19.81
C ASN A 116 3.72 2.46 -20.11
N LYS A 117 2.71 2.99 -19.43
CA LYS A 117 2.33 4.40 -19.49
C LYS A 117 2.67 5.10 -18.19
N GLU A 118 3.30 6.25 -18.29
CA GLU A 118 3.62 7.10 -17.15
C GLU A 118 2.53 8.15 -16.96
N LEU A 119 2.07 8.28 -15.71
CA LEU A 119 1.14 9.33 -15.28
C LEU A 119 1.75 10.07 -14.09
N LYS A 120 1.63 11.39 -14.07
CA LYS A 120 2.05 12.22 -12.94
C LYS A 120 0.84 12.62 -12.10
N LEU A 121 0.94 12.37 -10.80
CA LEU A 121 -0.07 12.70 -9.81
C LEU A 121 0.48 13.80 -8.91
N PRO A 122 0.04 15.05 -9.06
CA PRO A 122 0.31 16.10 -8.07
C PRO A 122 -0.44 15.84 -6.77
N ALA A 123 -0.04 16.50 -5.69
CA ALA A 123 -0.74 16.46 -4.42
C ALA A 123 -2.25 16.69 -4.58
N GLY A 124 -3.07 15.94 -3.82
CA GLY A 124 -4.51 15.97 -3.91
C GLY A 124 -5.10 15.16 -5.07
N ASN A 125 -4.33 14.25 -5.67
CA ASN A 125 -4.84 13.37 -6.73
C ASN A 125 -4.55 11.91 -6.42
N SER A 126 -5.43 11.03 -6.90
CA SER A 126 -5.27 9.58 -6.87
C SER A 126 -5.38 8.95 -8.26
N PHE A 127 -4.84 7.74 -8.40
CA PHE A 127 -4.93 6.89 -9.59
C PHE A 127 -5.42 5.52 -9.13
N LEU A 128 -6.57 5.09 -9.63
CA LEU A 128 -7.23 3.85 -9.23
C LEU A 128 -7.47 2.93 -10.43
N VAL A 129 -7.05 1.67 -10.28
CA VAL A 129 -7.31 0.57 -11.20
C VAL A 129 -8.06 -0.54 -10.46
N ILE A 130 -9.23 -0.93 -10.96
CA ILE A 130 -10.03 -2.05 -10.45
C ILE A 130 -10.23 -3.07 -11.57
N ASP A 131 -9.92 -4.34 -11.28
CA ASP A 131 -10.04 -5.45 -12.24
C ASP A 131 -9.40 -5.13 -13.62
N GLY A 132 -8.22 -4.47 -13.58
CA GLY A 132 -7.46 -4.07 -14.77
C GLY A 132 -7.99 -2.85 -15.52
N LYS A 133 -9.05 -2.20 -15.05
CA LYS A 133 -9.62 -1.00 -15.65
C LYS A 133 -9.29 0.23 -14.81
N ILE A 134 -8.83 1.29 -15.47
CA ILE A 134 -8.68 2.60 -14.83
C ILE A 134 -10.08 3.14 -14.54
N VAL A 135 -10.39 3.37 -13.25
CA VAL A 135 -11.73 3.76 -12.81
C VAL A 135 -11.81 5.24 -12.51
N SER A 136 -10.79 5.81 -11.88
CA SER A 136 -10.82 7.20 -11.43
C SER A 136 -9.42 7.79 -11.29
N THR A 137 -9.39 9.11 -11.40
CA THR A 137 -8.40 9.98 -10.79
C THR A 137 -9.19 10.86 -9.81
N GLY A 138 -9.27 10.42 -8.54
CA GLY A 138 -10.06 11.09 -7.51
C GLY A 138 -9.27 12.18 -6.78
N THR A 139 -9.95 12.89 -5.90
CA THR A 139 -9.33 13.82 -4.96
C THR A 139 -9.46 13.23 -3.55
N PRO A 140 -8.36 12.80 -2.92
CA PRO A 140 -8.41 12.23 -1.57
C PRO A 140 -8.84 13.28 -0.55
N ASN A 141 -9.55 12.84 0.47
CA ASN A 141 -9.86 13.66 1.63
C ASN A 141 -8.71 13.60 2.65
N GLY A 142 -8.23 14.77 3.10
CA GLY A 142 -7.21 14.85 4.15
C GLY A 142 -5.76 14.80 3.66
N ASN A 143 -4.83 14.74 4.62
CA ASN A 143 -3.38 14.81 4.40
C ASN A 143 -2.68 13.43 4.56
N SER A 144 -3.45 12.38 4.82
CA SER A 144 -2.99 10.99 4.99
C SER A 144 -4.13 10.03 4.69
N PRO A 145 -3.86 8.75 4.40
CA PRO A 145 -4.91 7.76 4.20
C PRO A 145 -5.73 7.58 5.48
N SER A 146 -7.03 7.33 5.32
CA SER A 146 -7.98 7.22 6.43
C SER A 146 -7.62 6.11 7.43
N TRP A 147 -7.02 5.02 6.95
CA TRP A 147 -6.62 3.92 7.81
C TRP A 147 -5.57 4.31 8.88
N MET A 148 -4.77 5.35 8.65
CA MET A 148 -3.87 5.93 9.67
C MET A 148 -4.65 6.46 10.88
N ASN A 149 -5.91 6.82 10.69
CA ASN A 149 -6.85 7.31 11.72
C ASN A 149 -7.86 6.24 12.16
N ASN A 150 -7.56 4.96 11.94
CA ASN A 150 -8.45 3.83 12.25
C ASN A 150 -9.80 3.88 11.52
N GLU A 151 -9.82 4.34 10.29
CA GLU A 151 -11.00 4.38 9.44
C GLU A 151 -10.66 3.85 8.04
N SER A 152 -11.50 2.99 7.47
CA SER A 152 -11.41 2.60 6.07
C SER A 152 -12.52 3.29 5.29
N SER A 153 -12.15 4.10 4.29
CA SER A 153 -13.09 4.94 3.52
C SER A 153 -13.09 4.53 2.05
N PHE A 154 -14.28 4.52 1.45
CA PHE A 154 -14.52 4.03 0.10
C PHE A 154 -15.41 5.00 -0.67
N GLU A 155 -15.12 5.20 -1.95
CA GLU A 155 -15.95 5.97 -2.87
C GLU A 155 -16.21 5.16 -4.13
N SER A 156 -17.44 4.68 -4.29
CA SER A 156 -17.88 3.85 -5.43
C SER A 156 -17.01 2.60 -5.64
N ILE A 157 -16.66 1.91 -4.56
CA ILE A 157 -15.82 0.70 -4.58
C ILE A 157 -16.71 -0.55 -4.49
N PRO A 158 -16.49 -1.59 -5.32
CA PRO A 158 -17.24 -2.85 -5.22
C PRO A 158 -17.13 -3.48 -3.84
N LEU A 159 -18.25 -3.95 -3.29
CA LEU A 159 -18.34 -4.56 -1.94
C LEU A 159 -17.32 -5.67 -1.69
N LYS A 160 -16.92 -6.42 -2.72
CA LYS A 160 -15.87 -7.44 -2.58
C LYS A 160 -14.56 -6.89 -2.01
N TYR A 161 -14.18 -5.66 -2.36
CA TYR A 161 -12.97 -5.01 -1.84
C TYR A 161 -13.19 -4.42 -0.45
N VAL A 162 -14.40 -3.90 -0.19
CA VAL A 162 -14.81 -3.40 1.13
C VAL A 162 -14.79 -4.54 2.16
N PHE A 163 -15.35 -5.71 1.82
CA PHE A 163 -15.32 -6.89 2.70
C PHE A 163 -13.89 -7.43 2.87
N ALA A 164 -13.08 -7.44 1.80
CA ALA A 164 -11.70 -7.86 1.91
C ALA A 164 -10.88 -6.95 2.84
N GLU A 165 -11.16 -5.63 2.84
CA GLU A 165 -10.56 -4.70 3.81
C GLU A 165 -11.05 -4.96 5.23
N LEU A 166 -12.36 -5.19 5.43
CA LEU A 166 -12.91 -5.56 6.73
C LEU A 166 -12.24 -6.83 7.28
N GLU A 167 -12.06 -7.87 6.44
CA GLU A 167 -11.38 -9.10 6.81
C GLU A 167 -9.95 -8.84 7.29
N ARG A 168 -9.21 -7.97 6.59
CA ARG A 168 -7.84 -7.61 6.95
C ARG A 168 -7.77 -6.83 8.25
N GLN A 169 -8.64 -5.84 8.42
CA GLN A 169 -8.62 -4.96 9.60
C GLN A 169 -9.02 -5.66 10.89
N PHE A 170 -9.89 -6.66 10.82
CA PHE A 170 -10.41 -7.35 12.00
C PHE A 170 -9.96 -8.82 12.14
N ASN A 171 -9.16 -9.33 11.20
CA ASN A 171 -8.75 -10.74 11.15
C ASN A 171 -9.94 -11.71 11.23
N VAL A 172 -10.96 -11.45 10.44
CA VAL A 172 -12.19 -12.25 10.34
C VAL A 172 -12.39 -12.77 8.93
N LYS A 173 -13.36 -13.71 8.77
CA LYS A 173 -13.86 -14.15 7.48
C LYS A 173 -15.30 -13.69 7.31
N VAL A 174 -15.60 -13.10 6.15
CA VAL A 174 -16.94 -12.62 5.80
C VAL A 174 -17.60 -13.62 4.84
N SER A 175 -18.75 -14.16 5.22
CA SER A 175 -19.58 -14.91 4.28
C SER A 175 -20.41 -13.94 3.45
N THR A 176 -20.27 -14.02 2.14
CA THR A 176 -20.99 -13.18 1.18
C THR A 176 -22.06 -13.96 0.42
N GLU A 177 -22.55 -15.09 0.98
CA GLU A 177 -23.63 -15.85 0.39
C GLU A 177 -24.88 -14.98 0.24
N ASN A 178 -25.45 -14.98 -0.97
CA ASN A 178 -26.60 -14.16 -1.35
C ASN A 178 -26.37 -12.63 -1.38
N ILE A 179 -25.14 -12.17 -1.40
CA ILE A 179 -24.79 -10.76 -1.57
C ILE A 179 -24.17 -10.55 -2.96
N ASP A 180 -24.70 -9.61 -3.73
CA ASP A 180 -24.01 -9.15 -4.94
C ASP A 180 -22.78 -8.30 -4.54
N THR A 181 -21.62 -8.91 -4.55
CA THR A 181 -20.37 -8.27 -4.15
C THR A 181 -19.81 -7.27 -5.17
N ASN A 182 -20.48 -7.12 -6.32
CA ASN A 182 -20.12 -6.09 -7.32
C ASN A 182 -20.91 -4.78 -7.11
N LEU A 183 -21.88 -4.73 -6.21
CA LEU A 183 -22.54 -3.48 -5.83
C LEU A 183 -21.49 -2.49 -5.31
N LEU A 184 -21.64 -1.24 -5.75
CA LEU A 184 -20.73 -0.17 -5.35
C LEU A 184 -21.12 0.37 -3.98
N PHE A 185 -20.13 0.54 -3.14
CA PHE A 185 -20.24 1.12 -1.81
C PHE A 185 -19.53 2.47 -1.75
N THR A 186 -20.20 3.46 -1.18
CA THR A 186 -19.61 4.74 -0.80
C THR A 186 -19.89 4.96 0.68
N GLY A 187 -18.87 5.13 1.48
CA GLY A 187 -18.96 5.28 2.92
C GLY A 187 -17.67 4.90 3.62
N SER A 188 -17.72 4.82 4.93
CA SER A 188 -16.57 4.40 5.73
C SER A 188 -16.98 3.51 6.90
N PHE A 189 -16.01 2.79 7.44
CA PHE A 189 -16.17 2.09 8.70
C PHE A 189 -14.94 2.29 9.61
N ASN A 190 -15.19 2.29 10.91
CA ASN A 190 -14.15 2.38 11.92
C ASN A 190 -13.47 1.02 12.11
N ASN A 191 -12.13 1.01 12.20
CA ASN A 191 -11.30 -0.20 12.32
C ASN A 191 -11.11 -0.70 13.76
N THR A 192 -11.87 -0.14 14.73
CA THR A 192 -11.76 -0.53 16.16
C THR A 192 -12.97 -1.28 16.69
N ASP A 193 -14.10 -1.28 15.97
CA ASP A 193 -15.34 -1.96 16.37
C ASP A 193 -15.97 -2.69 15.18
N LEU A 194 -15.85 -4.02 15.17
CA LEU A 194 -16.38 -4.87 14.11
C LEU A 194 -17.91 -4.77 13.94
N ASN A 195 -18.66 -4.65 15.04
CA ASN A 195 -20.12 -4.57 14.96
C ASN A 195 -20.57 -3.25 14.33
N MET A 196 -19.90 -2.15 14.69
CA MET A 196 -20.16 -0.86 14.07
C MET A 196 -19.73 -0.86 12.59
N ALA A 197 -18.59 -1.47 12.25
CA ALA A 197 -18.12 -1.60 10.88
C ALA A 197 -19.12 -2.36 10.01
N LEU A 198 -19.59 -3.53 10.46
CA LEU A 198 -20.61 -4.32 9.76
C LEU A 198 -21.92 -3.54 9.60
N LYS A 199 -22.34 -2.81 10.62
CA LYS A 199 -23.54 -1.97 10.53
C LYS A 199 -23.38 -0.86 9.49
N SER A 200 -22.22 -0.20 9.44
CA SER A 200 -21.95 0.86 8.45
C SER A 200 -22.01 0.35 7.01
N ILE A 201 -21.50 -0.86 6.77
CA ILE A 201 -21.53 -1.47 5.43
C ILE A 201 -22.95 -1.96 5.05
N SER A 202 -23.72 -2.48 6.03
CA SER A 202 -25.04 -3.07 5.79
C SER A 202 -26.19 -2.06 5.73
N THR A 203 -25.96 -0.82 6.20
CA THR A 203 -26.98 0.22 6.15
C THR A 203 -26.87 0.93 4.80
N PRO A 204 -27.92 0.92 3.94
CA PRO A 204 -27.89 1.67 2.70
C PRO A 204 -27.62 3.15 3.00
N SER A 205 -26.65 3.74 2.29
CA SER A 205 -26.51 5.20 2.26
C SER A 205 -27.78 5.78 1.64
N GLN A 206 -28.52 6.57 2.44
CA GLN A 206 -29.69 7.31 1.98
C GLN A 206 -29.31 8.42 1.01
#